data_2586c0cf56f034fef8fdad61c6420799
#
_entry.id   2586c0cf56f034fef8fdad61c6420799
#
_cell.length_a   1.000
_cell.length_b   1.000
_cell.length_c   1.000
_cell.angle_alpha   90.00
_cell.angle_beta   90.00
_cell.angle_gamma   90.00
#
_symmetry.space_group_name_H-M   'P 1'
#
loop_
_entity.id
_entity.type
_entity.pdbx_description
1 polymer ?
#
loop_
_entity_poly.entity_id
_entity_poly.type
_entity_poly.pdbx_seq_one_letter_code
_entity_poly.pdbx_strand_id
1 'polypeptide(L)'
;MLDLTPTIAGIRFPFCLMNAAGALSTSREELLALAHSESGAVVTKSITPESFLDPGACCGLENPGHEYYVELLPELRRASKPVIASVAGLTIAEVILVAQALAAAGADLIEINLNDPHVHTHLSPFSSAGRLGEIVSVICHKVSAPLAVKLPSTVPLSFPDIAAALLDAAIPVAICHNTPANGRLSQAEAILQASDGRLNVIGVGGVASGAEALAVLRRGIKAIQIGSAVVKEGVGVFARLKRELADSLESRESTKGPVGTR
;
A
#
# COMPACT_ATOMS: atom_id res chain seq x y z
N MET A 1 12.82 19.69 -0.11
CA MET A 1 11.56 19.81 0.68
C MET A 1 10.85 18.48 0.61
N LEU A 2 10.26 17.99 1.70
CA LEU A 2 9.52 16.73 1.72
C LEU A 2 8.18 16.91 0.97
N ASP A 3 7.87 16.03 0.04
CA ASP A 3 6.61 16.08 -0.71
C ASP A 3 5.51 15.31 0.07
N LEU A 4 4.57 16.05 0.65
CA LEU A 4 3.43 15.47 1.37
C LEU A 4 2.26 15.11 0.44
N THR A 5 2.35 15.45 -0.82
CA THR A 5 1.35 15.17 -1.86
C THR A 5 2.00 14.41 -3.03
N PRO A 6 2.51 13.20 -2.79
CA PRO A 6 3.37 12.50 -3.75
C PRO A 6 2.64 12.10 -5.03
N THR A 7 3.41 11.95 -6.11
CA THR A 7 2.98 11.25 -7.32
C THR A 7 3.58 9.86 -7.32
N ILE A 8 2.74 8.83 -7.40
CA ILE A 8 3.12 7.40 -7.39
C ILE A 8 2.49 6.73 -8.60
N ALA A 9 3.28 6.09 -9.45
CA ALA A 9 2.82 5.47 -10.70
C ALA A 9 1.96 6.41 -11.58
N GLY A 10 2.30 7.70 -11.62
CA GLY A 10 1.54 8.71 -12.36
C GLY A 10 0.28 9.23 -11.66
N ILE A 11 -0.10 8.68 -10.52
CA ILE A 11 -1.28 9.06 -9.73
C ILE A 11 -0.88 10.09 -8.68
N ARG A 12 -1.56 11.23 -8.64
CA ARG A 12 -1.36 12.27 -7.62
C ARG A 12 -2.18 11.96 -6.37
N PHE A 13 -1.51 11.89 -5.23
CA PHE A 13 -2.14 11.68 -3.93
C PHE A 13 -2.26 13.02 -3.18
N PRO A 14 -3.44 13.39 -2.67
CA PRO A 14 -3.62 14.66 -1.94
C PRO A 14 -2.92 14.67 -0.57
N PHE A 15 -2.50 13.50 -0.08
CA PHE A 15 -1.71 13.36 1.14
C PHE A 15 -0.92 12.04 1.12
N CYS A 16 0.21 12.01 1.83
CA CYS A 16 1.12 10.86 1.84
C CYS A 16 0.73 9.71 2.80
N LEU A 17 -0.30 9.88 3.65
CA LEU A 17 -0.78 8.84 4.56
C LEU A 17 -2.14 8.32 4.10
N MET A 18 -2.34 7.00 4.11
CA MET A 18 -3.57 6.32 3.72
C MET A 18 -3.82 5.12 4.63
N ASN A 19 -5.02 4.53 4.61
CA ASN A 19 -5.28 3.30 5.34
C ASN A 19 -4.54 2.11 4.70
N ALA A 20 -4.22 1.09 5.51
CA ALA A 20 -3.78 -0.20 4.99
C ALA A 20 -4.99 -1.07 4.62
N ALA A 21 -4.84 -1.97 3.66
CA ALA A 21 -5.85 -2.97 3.34
C ALA A 21 -6.27 -3.75 4.60
N GLY A 22 -7.58 -3.86 4.83
CA GLY A 22 -8.16 -4.51 6.01
C GLY A 22 -8.37 -3.62 7.24
N ALA A 23 -7.87 -2.39 7.23
CA ALA A 23 -8.09 -1.45 8.33
C ALA A 23 -9.33 -0.59 8.06
N LEU A 24 -10.49 -0.97 8.60
CA LEU A 24 -11.79 -0.30 8.40
C LEU A 24 -12.08 -0.05 6.91
N SER A 25 -11.99 -1.07 6.08
CA SER A 25 -12.04 -0.94 4.62
C SER A 25 -12.81 -2.07 3.92
N THR A 26 -13.75 -2.69 4.63
CA THR A 26 -14.55 -3.81 4.13
C THR A 26 -15.95 -3.37 3.72
N SER A 27 -16.67 -2.66 4.59
CA SER A 27 -18.05 -2.23 4.34
C SER A 27 -18.10 -0.91 3.55
N ARG A 28 -19.28 -0.65 2.95
CA ARG A 28 -19.55 0.60 2.26
C ARG A 28 -19.35 1.80 3.17
N GLU A 29 -19.86 1.72 4.40
CA GLU A 29 -19.78 2.78 5.41
C GLU A 29 -18.34 3.10 5.78
N GLU A 30 -17.50 2.08 5.99
CA GLU A 30 -16.07 2.23 6.30
C GLU A 30 -15.32 2.89 5.13
N LEU A 31 -15.56 2.44 3.90
CA LEU A 31 -14.93 2.96 2.70
C LEU A 31 -15.33 4.40 2.40
N LEU A 32 -16.61 4.75 2.59
CA LEU A 32 -17.07 6.13 2.47
C LEU A 32 -16.51 7.03 3.56
N ALA A 33 -16.39 6.53 4.80
CA ALA A 33 -15.73 7.28 5.86
C ALA A 33 -14.26 7.59 5.54
N LEU A 34 -13.52 6.62 4.97
CA LEU A 34 -12.16 6.83 4.46
C LEU A 34 -12.14 7.84 3.30
N ALA A 35 -13.08 7.73 2.37
CA ALA A 35 -13.18 8.64 1.23
C ALA A 35 -13.40 10.10 1.65
N HIS A 36 -14.15 10.34 2.72
CA HIS A 36 -14.42 11.68 3.27
C HIS A 36 -13.43 12.13 4.37
N SER A 37 -12.45 11.30 4.76
CA SER A 37 -11.44 11.64 5.77
C SER A 37 -10.29 12.48 5.18
N GLU A 38 -9.27 12.79 6.00
CA GLU A 38 -8.00 13.38 5.56
C GLU A 38 -6.98 12.33 5.01
N SER A 39 -7.43 11.11 4.75
CA SER A 39 -6.61 10.09 4.09
C SER A 39 -6.21 10.51 2.67
N GLY A 40 -5.00 10.16 2.24
CA GLY A 40 -4.50 10.45 0.87
C GLY A 40 -5.05 9.51 -0.20
N ALA A 41 -5.62 8.38 0.18
CA ALA A 41 -6.28 7.43 -0.71
C ALA A 41 -7.27 6.58 0.09
N VAL A 42 -8.13 5.86 -0.62
CA VAL A 42 -8.93 4.76 -0.08
C VAL A 42 -8.31 3.45 -0.52
N VAL A 43 -7.84 2.64 0.42
CA VAL A 43 -7.35 1.28 0.14
C VAL A 43 -8.43 0.30 0.61
N THR A 44 -8.92 -0.53 -0.30
CA THR A 44 -9.96 -1.52 0.02
C THR A 44 -9.40 -2.68 0.85
N LYS A 45 -10.28 -3.45 1.46
CA LYS A 45 -9.97 -4.82 1.91
C LYS A 45 -9.38 -5.61 0.75
N SER A 46 -8.56 -6.62 1.06
CA SER A 46 -8.09 -7.56 0.03
C SER A 46 -9.29 -8.35 -0.51
N ILE A 47 -9.54 -8.19 -1.79
CA ILE A 47 -10.74 -8.64 -2.49
C ILE A 47 -10.44 -9.98 -3.18
N THR A 48 -11.32 -10.96 -2.97
CA THR A 48 -11.30 -12.27 -3.62
C THR A 48 -12.38 -12.38 -4.70
N PRO A 49 -12.32 -13.37 -5.61
CA PRO A 49 -13.36 -13.55 -6.65
C PRO A 49 -14.76 -13.64 -6.06
N GLU A 50 -14.93 -14.50 -5.08
CA GLU A 50 -16.20 -14.70 -4.37
C GLU A 50 -16.09 -14.16 -2.95
N SER A 51 -17.23 -14.09 -2.26
CA SER A 51 -17.21 -13.73 -0.84
C SER A 51 -16.41 -14.78 -0.05
N PHE A 52 -15.49 -14.30 0.76
CA PHE A 52 -14.71 -15.13 1.65
C PHE A 52 -15.22 -14.91 3.07
N LEU A 53 -16.00 -15.86 3.55
CA LEU A 53 -16.55 -15.87 4.91
C LEU A 53 -16.09 -17.18 5.57
N ASP A 54 -15.05 -17.11 6.38
CA ASP A 54 -14.60 -18.24 7.20
C ASP A 54 -14.91 -17.97 8.67
N PRO A 55 -15.99 -18.54 9.22
CA PRO A 55 -16.40 -18.31 10.61
C PRO A 55 -15.41 -18.80 11.67
N GLY A 56 -14.41 -19.58 11.25
CA GLY A 56 -13.42 -20.18 12.14
C GLY A 56 -12.00 -19.69 11.97
N ALA A 57 -11.70 -18.98 10.89
CA ALA A 57 -10.35 -18.52 10.61
C ALA A 57 -10.21 -17.03 10.94
N CYS A 58 -9.43 -16.73 11.96
CA CYS A 58 -8.90 -15.39 12.21
C CYS A 58 -7.87 -14.99 11.14
N CYS A 59 -8.10 -15.31 9.86
CA CYS A 59 -7.14 -15.09 8.80
C CYS A 59 -7.15 -13.66 8.26
N GLY A 60 -8.17 -12.87 8.62
CA GLY A 60 -8.27 -11.48 8.20
C GLY A 60 -8.48 -11.28 6.70
N LEU A 61 -8.95 -12.30 5.97
CA LEU A 61 -9.26 -12.22 4.54
C LEU A 61 -10.78 -12.07 4.26
N GLU A 62 -11.61 -12.09 5.30
CA GLU A 62 -13.08 -11.99 5.14
C GLU A 62 -13.45 -10.75 4.34
N ASN A 63 -14.17 -10.95 3.24
CA ASN A 63 -14.62 -9.90 2.34
C ASN A 63 -15.86 -10.36 1.55
N PRO A 64 -16.70 -9.42 1.05
CA PRO A 64 -17.94 -9.75 0.33
C PRO A 64 -17.75 -10.22 -1.12
N GLY A 65 -16.53 -10.33 -1.63
CA GLY A 65 -16.25 -10.67 -3.03
C GLY A 65 -16.16 -9.46 -3.94
N HIS A 66 -15.64 -9.69 -5.16
CA HIS A 66 -15.27 -8.57 -6.05
C HIS A 66 -16.46 -7.79 -6.61
N GLU A 67 -17.61 -8.43 -6.86
CA GLU A 67 -18.79 -7.78 -7.43
C GLU A 67 -19.27 -6.62 -6.53
N TYR A 68 -19.27 -6.82 -5.22
CA TYR A 68 -19.62 -5.79 -4.25
C TYR A 68 -18.75 -4.52 -4.40
N TYR A 69 -17.46 -4.68 -4.59
CA TYR A 69 -16.55 -3.54 -4.74
C TYR A 69 -16.64 -2.91 -6.13
N VAL A 70 -16.89 -3.70 -7.17
CA VAL A 70 -17.15 -3.18 -8.52
C VAL A 70 -18.34 -2.22 -8.51
N GLU A 71 -19.44 -2.58 -7.85
CA GLU A 71 -20.61 -1.72 -7.70
C GLU A 71 -20.34 -0.47 -6.86
N LEU A 72 -19.47 -0.57 -5.86
CA LEU A 72 -19.16 0.53 -4.93
C LEU A 72 -18.13 1.54 -5.47
N LEU A 73 -17.20 1.10 -6.32
CA LEU A 73 -16.11 1.95 -6.83
C LEU A 73 -16.55 3.29 -7.44
N PRO A 74 -17.62 3.36 -8.28
CA PRO A 74 -18.09 4.63 -8.82
C PRO A 74 -18.52 5.64 -7.75
N GLU A 75 -19.02 5.17 -6.63
CA GLU A 75 -19.41 6.04 -5.50
C GLU A 75 -18.16 6.57 -4.77
N LEU A 76 -17.18 5.70 -4.48
CA LEU A 76 -15.93 6.09 -3.82
C LEU A 76 -15.17 7.15 -4.62
N ARG A 77 -15.18 7.05 -5.94
CA ARG A 77 -14.51 8.01 -6.83
C ARG A 77 -15.09 9.42 -6.79
N ARG A 78 -16.34 9.60 -6.35
CA ARG A 78 -16.95 10.93 -6.18
C ARG A 78 -16.24 11.78 -5.13
N ALA A 79 -15.50 11.17 -4.22
CA ALA A 79 -14.70 11.89 -3.22
C ALA A 79 -13.39 12.47 -3.77
N SER A 80 -13.10 12.31 -5.09
CA SER A 80 -11.92 12.85 -5.77
C SER A 80 -10.58 12.43 -5.14
N LYS A 81 -10.54 11.24 -4.53
CA LYS A 81 -9.33 10.61 -4.00
C LYS A 81 -8.98 9.37 -4.81
N PRO A 82 -7.71 9.03 -4.95
CA PRO A 82 -7.31 7.76 -5.53
C PRO A 82 -7.89 6.58 -4.74
N VAL A 83 -8.39 5.58 -5.48
CA VAL A 83 -8.83 4.31 -4.92
C VAL A 83 -7.83 3.24 -5.29
N ILE A 84 -7.24 2.61 -4.27
CA ILE A 84 -6.34 1.47 -4.40
C ILE A 84 -7.14 0.22 -4.08
N ALA A 85 -7.37 -0.62 -5.08
CA ALA A 85 -8.07 -1.89 -4.87
C ALA A 85 -7.05 -2.98 -4.54
N SER A 86 -7.09 -3.50 -3.31
CA SER A 86 -6.25 -4.62 -2.88
C SER A 86 -6.89 -5.94 -3.32
N VAL A 87 -6.10 -6.81 -3.94
CA VAL A 87 -6.56 -8.06 -4.56
C VAL A 87 -5.80 -9.24 -3.97
N ALA A 88 -6.53 -10.29 -3.65
CA ALA A 88 -6.00 -11.59 -3.26
C ALA A 88 -6.70 -12.70 -4.08
N GLY A 89 -5.96 -13.77 -4.36
CA GLY A 89 -6.49 -14.94 -5.05
C GLY A 89 -5.56 -16.13 -4.87
N LEU A 90 -6.10 -17.34 -4.96
CA LEU A 90 -5.35 -18.59 -4.79
C LEU A 90 -4.67 -19.03 -6.08
N THR A 91 -5.11 -18.48 -7.21
CA THR A 91 -4.52 -18.71 -8.53
C THR A 91 -4.23 -17.38 -9.24
N ILE A 92 -3.30 -17.39 -10.18
CA ILE A 92 -3.00 -16.21 -11.03
C ILE A 92 -4.26 -15.78 -11.81
N ALA A 93 -5.06 -16.74 -12.27
CA ALA A 93 -6.29 -16.46 -13.00
C ALA A 93 -7.32 -15.72 -12.16
N GLU A 94 -7.48 -16.09 -10.90
CA GLU A 94 -8.34 -15.38 -9.94
C GLU A 94 -7.87 -13.94 -9.70
N VAL A 95 -6.56 -13.75 -9.47
CA VAL A 95 -5.98 -12.41 -9.28
C VAL A 95 -6.24 -11.54 -10.51
N ILE A 96 -6.04 -12.08 -11.72
CA ILE A 96 -6.29 -11.36 -12.98
C ILE A 96 -7.76 -10.99 -13.11
N LEU A 97 -8.67 -11.94 -12.88
CA LEU A 97 -10.11 -11.72 -12.99
C LEU A 97 -10.55 -10.54 -12.10
N VAL A 98 -10.18 -10.59 -10.82
CA VAL A 98 -10.55 -9.55 -9.85
C VAL A 98 -9.90 -8.22 -10.20
N ALA A 99 -8.61 -8.22 -10.52
CA ALA A 99 -7.86 -7.01 -10.87
C ALA A 99 -8.43 -6.32 -12.12
N GLN A 100 -8.80 -7.09 -13.16
CA GLN A 100 -9.43 -6.56 -14.38
C GLN A 100 -10.80 -5.94 -14.09
N ALA A 101 -11.64 -6.63 -13.31
CA ALA A 101 -12.96 -6.13 -12.94
C ALA A 101 -12.87 -4.80 -12.18
N LEU A 102 -11.98 -4.72 -11.18
CA LEU A 102 -11.79 -3.52 -10.38
C LEU A 102 -11.13 -2.37 -11.17
N ALA A 103 -10.17 -2.67 -12.06
CA ALA A 103 -9.59 -1.68 -12.96
C ALA A 103 -10.65 -1.12 -13.92
N ALA A 104 -11.51 -1.97 -14.50
CA ALA A 104 -12.61 -1.55 -15.36
C ALA A 104 -13.66 -0.71 -14.61
N ALA A 105 -13.92 -1.01 -13.34
CA ALA A 105 -14.80 -0.23 -12.47
C ALA A 105 -14.18 1.11 -12.01
N GLY A 106 -12.88 1.32 -12.28
CA GLY A 106 -12.19 2.59 -12.09
C GLY A 106 -11.29 2.67 -10.86
N ALA A 107 -10.76 1.57 -10.36
CA ALA A 107 -9.65 1.61 -9.42
C ALA A 107 -8.44 2.29 -10.07
N ASP A 108 -7.81 3.22 -9.35
CA ASP A 108 -6.67 3.99 -9.86
C ASP A 108 -5.36 3.18 -9.80
N LEU A 109 -5.23 2.30 -8.80
CA LEU A 109 -4.10 1.42 -8.58
C LEU A 109 -4.60 0.05 -8.09
N ILE A 110 -4.02 -1.03 -8.57
CA ILE A 110 -4.30 -2.38 -8.07
C ILE A 110 -3.14 -2.83 -7.18
N GLU A 111 -3.42 -3.12 -5.91
CA GLU A 111 -2.48 -3.70 -4.96
C GLU A 111 -2.58 -5.23 -5.00
N ILE A 112 -1.58 -5.93 -5.53
CA ILE A 112 -1.49 -7.39 -5.46
C ILE A 112 -0.99 -7.77 -4.07
N ASN A 113 -1.87 -8.33 -3.23
CA ASN A 113 -1.55 -8.67 -1.86
C ASN A 113 -0.85 -10.03 -1.76
N LEU A 114 0.47 -10.05 -1.88
CA LEU A 114 1.27 -11.25 -1.63
C LEU A 114 1.59 -11.45 -0.14
N ASN A 115 1.08 -10.60 0.76
CA ASN A 115 1.26 -10.75 2.21
C ASN A 115 0.28 -11.75 2.85
N ASP A 116 -0.75 -12.17 2.12
CA ASP A 116 -1.75 -13.09 2.65
C ASP A 116 -1.20 -14.52 2.74
N PRO A 117 -1.36 -15.23 3.88
CA PRO A 117 -0.85 -16.58 4.05
C PRO A 117 -1.45 -17.60 3.06
N HIS A 118 -2.72 -17.45 2.69
CA HIS A 118 -3.36 -18.35 1.71
C HIS A 118 -2.77 -18.15 0.32
N VAL A 119 -2.55 -16.89 -0.10
CA VAL A 119 -1.87 -16.55 -1.35
C VAL A 119 -0.46 -17.13 -1.36
N HIS A 120 0.26 -17.04 -0.26
CA HIS A 120 1.60 -17.62 -0.09
C HIS A 120 1.62 -19.13 -0.32
N THR A 121 0.68 -19.85 0.29
CA THR A 121 0.62 -21.31 0.23
C THR A 121 0.32 -21.79 -1.19
N HIS A 122 -0.59 -21.13 -1.89
CA HIS A 122 -1.07 -21.59 -3.20
C HIS A 122 -0.21 -21.08 -4.37
N LEU A 123 0.17 -19.81 -4.38
CA LEU A 123 0.96 -19.24 -5.47
C LEU A 123 2.47 -19.46 -5.33
N SER A 124 2.96 -19.65 -4.09
CA SER A 124 4.38 -19.78 -3.76
C SER A 124 5.26 -18.70 -4.43
N PRO A 125 4.88 -17.40 -4.35
CA PRO A 125 5.50 -16.35 -5.15
C PRO A 125 6.98 -16.13 -4.82
N PHE A 126 7.39 -16.48 -3.61
CA PHE A 126 8.77 -16.29 -3.13
C PHE A 126 9.60 -17.58 -3.12
N SER A 127 9.18 -18.62 -3.85
CA SER A 127 9.99 -19.82 -4.04
C SER A 127 11.27 -19.57 -4.87
N SER A 128 11.23 -18.57 -5.75
CA SER A 128 12.38 -18.03 -6.45
C SER A 128 12.09 -16.63 -7.01
N ALA A 129 13.13 -15.85 -7.34
CA ALA A 129 12.97 -14.56 -8.02
C ALA A 129 12.28 -14.72 -9.39
N GLY A 130 12.63 -15.77 -10.13
CA GLY A 130 11.99 -16.10 -11.40
C GLY A 130 10.50 -16.37 -11.25
N ARG A 131 10.08 -17.09 -10.18
CA ARG A 131 8.67 -17.33 -9.92
C ARG A 131 7.91 -16.06 -9.56
N LEU A 132 8.51 -15.18 -8.75
CA LEU A 132 7.93 -13.87 -8.47
C LEU A 132 7.75 -13.06 -9.76
N GLY A 133 8.81 -12.95 -10.57
CA GLY A 133 8.79 -12.25 -11.85
C GLY A 133 7.75 -12.79 -12.81
N GLU A 134 7.63 -14.13 -12.94
CA GLU A 134 6.60 -14.78 -13.76
C GLU A 134 5.19 -14.37 -13.34
N ILE A 135 4.86 -14.50 -12.05
CA ILE A 135 3.52 -14.20 -11.52
C ILE A 135 3.16 -12.73 -11.80
N VAL A 136 4.02 -11.79 -11.39
CA VAL A 136 3.70 -10.36 -11.50
C VAL A 136 3.71 -9.88 -12.95
N SER A 137 4.56 -10.44 -13.80
CA SER A 137 4.60 -10.14 -15.24
C SER A 137 3.32 -10.58 -15.95
N VAL A 138 2.86 -11.80 -15.69
CA VAL A 138 1.61 -12.33 -16.29
C VAL A 138 0.41 -11.45 -15.89
N ILE A 139 0.34 -11.04 -14.63
CA ILE A 139 -0.74 -10.15 -14.15
C ILE A 139 -0.60 -8.76 -14.81
N CYS A 140 0.60 -8.20 -14.86
CA CYS A 140 0.86 -6.87 -15.43
C CYS A 140 0.43 -6.76 -16.90
N HIS A 141 0.66 -7.80 -17.69
CA HIS A 141 0.25 -7.82 -19.10
C HIS A 141 -1.28 -7.92 -19.32
N LYS A 142 -2.03 -8.26 -18.30
CA LYS A 142 -3.48 -8.49 -18.40
C LYS A 142 -4.32 -7.38 -17.76
N VAL A 143 -3.73 -6.57 -16.89
CA VAL A 143 -4.43 -5.54 -16.13
C VAL A 143 -4.05 -4.16 -16.68
N SER A 144 -5.03 -3.32 -16.98
CA SER A 144 -4.82 -2.00 -17.58
C SER A 144 -4.43 -0.90 -16.58
N ALA A 145 -4.72 -1.10 -15.28
CA ALA A 145 -4.34 -0.16 -14.23
C ALA A 145 -2.89 -0.41 -13.78
N PRO A 146 -2.19 0.62 -13.26
CA PRO A 146 -0.89 0.43 -12.60
C PRO A 146 -0.98 -0.59 -11.47
N LEU A 147 0.07 -1.38 -11.29
CA LEU A 147 0.14 -2.39 -10.22
C LEU A 147 1.08 -1.97 -9.10
N ALA A 148 0.69 -2.29 -7.87
CA ALA A 148 1.54 -2.33 -6.70
C ALA A 148 1.65 -3.76 -6.19
N VAL A 149 2.82 -4.18 -5.72
CA VAL A 149 3.01 -5.50 -5.09
C VAL A 149 3.28 -5.31 -3.60
N LYS A 150 2.40 -5.86 -2.77
CA LYS A 150 2.55 -5.85 -1.32
C LYS A 150 3.28 -7.10 -0.85
N LEU A 151 4.42 -6.87 -0.23
CA LEU A 151 5.30 -7.92 0.27
C LEU A 151 4.91 -8.34 1.70
N PRO A 152 5.06 -9.62 2.06
CA PRO A 152 4.97 -10.05 3.45
C PRO A 152 6.12 -9.48 4.29
N SER A 153 5.93 -9.42 5.61
CA SER A 153 6.94 -8.88 6.54
C SER A 153 8.27 -9.64 6.50
N THR A 154 8.21 -10.91 6.16
CA THR A 154 9.36 -11.78 6.01
C THR A 154 9.31 -12.45 4.64
N VAL A 155 10.40 -12.35 3.88
CA VAL A 155 10.56 -12.97 2.57
C VAL A 155 11.85 -13.79 2.53
N PRO A 156 11.84 -14.97 1.90
CA PRO A 156 13.04 -15.82 1.80
C PRO A 156 14.01 -15.36 0.70
N LEU A 157 13.60 -14.43 -0.17
CA LEU A 157 14.43 -13.89 -1.25
C LEU A 157 15.23 -12.67 -0.80
N SER A 158 16.36 -12.42 -1.44
CA SER A 158 17.11 -11.18 -1.25
C SER A 158 16.35 -9.96 -1.80
N PHE A 159 16.50 -8.80 -1.18
CA PHE A 159 15.85 -7.58 -1.67
C PHE A 159 16.30 -7.14 -3.07
N PRO A 160 17.58 -7.30 -3.46
CA PRO A 160 17.99 -7.11 -4.85
C PRO A 160 17.26 -8.01 -5.85
N ASP A 161 17.06 -9.29 -5.55
CA ASP A 161 16.35 -10.21 -6.42
C ASP A 161 14.87 -9.84 -6.55
N ILE A 162 14.23 -9.42 -5.45
CA ILE A 162 12.84 -8.94 -5.47
C ILE A 162 12.73 -7.65 -6.29
N ALA A 163 13.62 -6.68 -6.06
CA ALA A 163 13.59 -5.42 -6.79
C ALA A 163 13.80 -5.64 -8.29
N ALA A 164 14.74 -6.50 -8.68
CA ALA A 164 14.96 -6.87 -10.08
C ALA A 164 13.72 -7.52 -10.70
N ALA A 165 13.12 -8.52 -10.04
CA ALA A 165 11.93 -9.21 -10.53
C ALA A 165 10.74 -8.25 -10.74
N LEU A 166 10.53 -7.28 -9.84
CA LEU A 166 9.49 -6.28 -9.98
C LEU A 166 9.76 -5.31 -11.14
N LEU A 167 10.99 -4.84 -11.26
CA LEU A 167 11.39 -3.91 -12.33
C LEU A 167 11.34 -4.56 -13.71
N ASP A 168 11.81 -5.80 -13.85
CA ASP A 168 11.77 -6.56 -15.11
C ASP A 168 10.33 -6.83 -15.56
N ALA A 169 9.41 -6.98 -14.62
CA ALA A 169 7.97 -7.11 -14.86
C ALA A 169 7.25 -5.76 -15.05
N ALA A 170 7.98 -4.64 -15.11
CA ALA A 170 7.42 -3.28 -15.21
C ALA A 170 6.45 -2.90 -14.08
N ILE A 171 6.60 -3.46 -12.89
CA ILE A 171 5.83 -3.08 -11.71
C ILE A 171 6.36 -1.75 -11.16
N PRO A 172 5.53 -0.69 -11.09
CA PRO A 172 6.00 0.63 -10.67
C PRO A 172 6.05 0.83 -9.15
N VAL A 173 5.35 0.00 -8.36
CA VAL A 173 5.15 0.23 -6.93
C VAL A 173 5.39 -1.03 -6.12
N ALA A 174 6.16 -0.89 -5.03
CA ALA A 174 6.30 -1.91 -3.99
C ALA A 174 5.72 -1.38 -2.66
N ILE A 175 4.94 -2.22 -1.96
CA ILE A 175 4.41 -1.91 -0.63
C ILE A 175 5.15 -2.80 0.38
N CYS A 176 5.89 -2.17 1.28
CA CYS A 176 6.91 -2.82 2.11
C CYS A 176 6.81 -2.41 3.58
N HIS A 177 7.22 -3.28 4.48
CA HIS A 177 7.20 -3.00 5.91
C HIS A 177 8.23 -1.95 6.33
N ASN A 178 7.79 -0.98 7.16
CA ASN A 178 8.62 0.12 7.66
C ASN A 178 9.44 -0.23 8.91
N THR A 179 9.07 -1.28 9.63
CA THR A 179 9.70 -1.60 10.92
C THR A 179 11.09 -2.20 10.68
N PRO A 180 12.16 -1.58 11.16
CA PRO A 180 13.49 -2.16 11.10
C PRO A 180 13.59 -3.42 11.97
N ALA A 181 14.29 -4.45 11.51
CA ALA A 181 14.59 -5.63 12.29
C ALA A 181 16.03 -5.59 12.79
N ASN A 182 16.23 -5.66 14.11
CA ASN A 182 17.55 -5.84 14.75
C ASN A 182 18.64 -4.86 14.29
N GLY A 183 18.32 -3.57 14.19
CA GLY A 183 19.27 -2.52 13.78
C GLY A 183 19.62 -2.51 12.29
N ARG A 184 18.93 -3.30 11.47
CA ARG A 184 19.05 -3.30 10.00
C ARG A 184 18.07 -2.30 9.37
N LEU A 185 18.24 -2.07 8.07
CA LEU A 185 17.27 -1.33 7.28
C LEU A 185 15.89 -2.01 7.35
N SER A 186 14.83 -1.21 7.32
CA SER A 186 13.49 -1.75 7.10
C SER A 186 13.39 -2.37 5.70
N GLN A 187 12.41 -3.24 5.48
CA GLN A 187 12.16 -3.81 4.15
C GLN A 187 11.93 -2.71 3.11
N ALA A 188 11.19 -1.65 3.47
CA ALA A 188 10.93 -0.52 2.60
C ALA A 188 12.22 0.20 2.16
N GLU A 189 13.14 0.46 3.10
CA GLU A 189 14.45 1.07 2.78
C GLU A 189 15.32 0.16 1.92
N ALA A 190 15.33 -1.14 2.24
CA ALA A 190 16.14 -2.10 1.51
C ALA A 190 15.69 -2.27 0.05
N ILE A 191 14.37 -2.31 -0.21
CA ILE A 191 13.82 -2.35 -1.58
C ILE A 191 14.07 -1.02 -2.32
N LEU A 192 13.93 0.13 -1.63
CA LEU A 192 14.23 1.43 -2.23
C LEU A 192 15.67 1.51 -2.70
N GLN A 193 16.63 1.08 -1.84
CA GLN A 193 18.05 1.04 -2.18
C GLN A 193 18.34 0.03 -3.30
N ALA A 194 17.81 -1.18 -3.21
CA ALA A 194 18.03 -2.24 -4.19
C ALA A 194 17.49 -1.88 -5.59
N SER A 195 16.51 -1.00 -5.67
CA SER A 195 15.96 -0.51 -6.93
C SER A 195 16.61 0.77 -7.47
N ASP A 196 17.61 1.33 -6.78
CA ASP A 196 18.16 2.67 -7.06
C ASP A 196 17.07 3.75 -7.15
N GLY A 197 16.02 3.65 -6.31
CA GLY A 197 14.89 4.57 -6.31
C GLY A 197 13.97 4.48 -7.53
N ARG A 198 14.16 3.49 -8.41
CA ARG A 198 13.28 3.28 -9.59
C ARG A 198 11.89 2.77 -9.23
N LEU A 199 11.77 1.98 -8.16
CA LEU A 199 10.47 1.62 -7.60
C LEU A 199 9.94 2.76 -6.72
N ASN A 200 8.65 3.09 -6.85
CA ASN A 200 7.97 3.87 -5.85
C ASN A 200 7.68 2.97 -4.65
N VAL A 201 8.19 3.31 -3.49
CA VAL A 201 7.96 2.51 -2.28
C VAL A 201 6.91 3.17 -1.41
N ILE A 202 5.85 2.42 -1.09
CA ILE A 202 4.86 2.74 -0.07
C ILE A 202 5.21 1.92 1.17
N GLY A 203 5.39 2.58 2.30
CA GLY A 203 5.68 1.90 3.54
C GLY A 203 4.41 1.43 4.25
N VAL A 204 4.45 0.32 4.99
CA VAL A 204 3.32 -0.15 5.81
C VAL A 204 3.79 -0.56 7.21
N GLY A 205 2.97 -0.23 8.21
CA GLY A 205 3.23 -0.59 9.62
C GLY A 205 4.21 0.32 10.36
N GLY A 206 4.17 0.24 11.70
CA GLY A 206 5.10 0.93 12.59
C GLY A 206 4.92 2.45 12.68
N VAL A 207 3.79 3.01 12.23
CA VAL A 207 3.53 4.45 12.29
C VAL A 207 2.21 4.71 13.00
N ALA A 208 2.28 5.47 14.11
CA ALA A 208 1.15 5.90 14.92
C ALA A 208 1.22 7.39 15.31
N SER A 209 2.30 8.10 14.94
CA SER A 209 2.49 9.53 15.19
C SER A 209 3.05 10.27 13.98
N GLY A 210 2.87 11.59 13.92
CA GLY A 210 3.45 12.44 12.87
C GLY A 210 4.96 12.41 12.84
N ALA A 211 5.61 12.29 14.01
CA ALA A 211 7.08 12.18 14.10
C ALA A 211 7.60 10.88 13.48
N GLU A 212 6.92 9.75 13.71
CA GLU A 212 7.25 8.46 13.07
C GLU A 212 7.01 8.52 11.56
N ALA A 213 5.88 9.11 11.12
CA ALA A 213 5.61 9.33 9.71
C ALA A 213 6.73 10.16 9.05
N LEU A 214 7.13 11.27 9.68
CA LEU A 214 8.23 12.11 9.21
C LEU A 214 9.54 11.34 9.09
N ALA A 215 9.85 10.49 10.07
CA ALA A 215 11.06 9.68 10.05
C ALA A 215 11.10 8.70 8.88
N VAL A 216 9.96 8.05 8.56
CA VAL A 216 9.83 7.15 7.41
C VAL A 216 9.95 7.90 6.09
N LEU A 217 9.19 8.99 5.91
CA LEU A 217 9.18 9.78 4.67
C LEU A 217 10.56 10.38 4.34
N ARG A 218 11.33 10.78 5.35
CA ARG A 218 12.71 11.30 5.17
C ARG A 218 13.69 10.27 4.63
N ARG A 219 13.38 9.00 4.71
CA ARG A 219 14.19 7.91 4.13
C ARG A 219 13.90 7.68 2.64
N GLY A 220 13.04 8.51 2.03
CA GLY A 220 12.69 8.45 0.60
C GLY A 220 11.45 7.62 0.29
N ILE A 221 10.77 7.11 1.32
CA ILE A 221 9.49 6.41 1.16
C ILE A 221 8.43 7.43 0.72
N LYS A 222 7.68 7.11 -0.34
CA LYS A 222 6.75 8.05 -1.00
C LYS A 222 5.47 8.29 -0.21
N ALA A 223 4.91 7.23 0.37
CA ALA A 223 3.67 7.27 1.13
C ALA A 223 3.65 6.15 2.18
N ILE A 224 2.69 6.21 3.11
CA ILE A 224 2.61 5.24 4.21
C ILE A 224 1.17 4.74 4.35
N GLN A 225 1.01 3.42 4.38
CA GLN A 225 -0.22 2.75 4.78
C GLN A 225 -0.28 2.60 6.30
N ILE A 226 -1.35 3.09 6.91
CA ILE A 226 -1.62 3.07 8.34
C ILE A 226 -2.64 1.98 8.65
N GLY A 227 -2.27 1.00 9.45
CA GLY A 227 -3.15 -0.10 9.87
C GLY A 227 -3.68 0.08 11.29
N SER A 228 -2.87 -0.30 12.28
CA SER A 228 -3.29 -0.40 13.70
C SER A 228 -3.84 0.90 14.27
N ALA A 229 -3.31 2.06 13.89
CA ALA A 229 -3.81 3.34 14.37
C ALA A 229 -5.20 3.65 13.81
N VAL A 230 -5.48 3.28 12.54
CA VAL A 230 -6.84 3.40 11.96
C VAL A 230 -7.84 2.52 12.69
N VAL A 231 -7.48 1.27 12.98
CA VAL A 231 -8.35 0.35 13.74
C VAL A 231 -8.64 0.87 15.15
N LYS A 232 -7.64 1.47 15.81
CA LYS A 232 -7.76 2.00 17.17
C LYS A 232 -8.59 3.28 17.29
N GLU A 233 -8.40 4.22 16.35
CA GLU A 233 -8.86 5.62 16.46
C GLU A 233 -9.91 5.98 15.41
N GLY A 234 -10.19 5.08 14.48
CA GLY A 234 -11.05 5.37 13.33
C GLY A 234 -10.37 6.29 12.32
N VAL A 235 -11.13 6.75 11.34
CA VAL A 235 -10.62 7.60 10.23
C VAL A 235 -10.14 8.99 10.68
N GLY A 236 -10.52 9.45 11.87
CA GLY A 236 -10.06 10.71 12.46
C GLY A 236 -8.55 10.75 12.71
N VAL A 237 -7.89 9.59 12.76
CA VAL A 237 -6.43 9.47 12.88
C VAL A 237 -5.68 10.25 11.81
N PHE A 238 -6.20 10.32 10.57
CA PHE A 238 -5.53 11.02 9.48
C PHE A 238 -5.46 12.54 9.72
N ALA A 239 -6.51 13.15 10.25
CA ALA A 239 -6.50 14.57 10.63
C ALA A 239 -5.50 14.86 11.76
N ARG A 240 -5.39 13.96 12.75
CA ARG A 240 -4.41 14.05 13.82
C ARG A 240 -2.99 13.92 13.29
N LEU A 241 -2.70 12.86 12.54
CA LEU A 241 -1.37 12.61 11.96
C LEU A 241 -0.93 13.74 11.03
N LYS A 242 -1.85 14.34 10.28
CA LYS A 242 -1.57 15.46 9.39
C LYS A 242 -1.10 16.69 10.17
N ARG A 243 -1.76 17.03 11.29
CA ARG A 243 -1.34 18.11 12.17
C ARG A 243 0.02 17.83 12.80
N GLU A 244 0.19 16.65 13.42
CA GLU A 244 1.46 16.26 14.05
C GLU A 244 2.63 16.25 13.08
N LEU A 245 2.40 15.85 11.82
CA LEU A 245 3.41 15.86 10.77
C LEU A 245 3.80 17.29 10.39
N ALA A 246 2.83 18.21 10.29
CA ALA A 246 3.09 19.64 10.05
C ALA A 246 3.90 20.25 11.20
N ASP A 247 3.49 20.04 12.45
CA ASP A 247 4.19 20.51 13.65
C ASP A 247 5.63 19.98 13.71
N SER A 248 5.82 18.71 13.31
CA SER A 248 7.15 18.08 13.29
C SER A 248 8.07 18.64 12.19
N LEU A 249 7.51 19.17 11.11
CA LEU A 249 8.27 19.86 10.06
C LEU A 249 8.70 21.24 10.53
N GLU A 250 7.78 22.04 11.11
CA GLU A 250 8.03 23.41 11.58
C GLU A 250 9.04 23.46 12.73
N SER A 251 8.91 22.56 13.71
CA SER A 251 9.79 22.50 14.88
C SER A 251 11.27 22.31 14.51
N ARG A 252 11.55 21.66 13.38
CA ARG A 252 12.93 21.41 12.93
C ARG A 252 13.47 22.48 11.98
N GLU A 253 12.63 23.27 11.33
CA GLU A 253 13.07 24.44 10.59
C GLU A 253 13.52 25.55 11.56
N SER A 254 12.85 25.69 12.70
CA SER A 254 13.19 26.62 13.75
C SER A 254 14.53 26.30 14.44
N THR A 255 14.97 25.04 14.46
CA THR A 255 16.25 24.61 15.03
C THR A 255 17.45 24.78 14.08
N LYS A 256 17.23 25.06 12.80
CA LYS A 256 18.25 25.52 11.87
C LYS A 256 18.30 27.05 11.88
N GLY A 257 18.80 27.62 12.96
CA GLY A 257 19.07 29.05 13.07
C GLY A 257 19.93 29.60 11.92
N PRO A 258 19.95 30.91 11.67
CA PRO A 258 20.65 31.51 10.55
C PRO A 258 22.12 31.08 10.55
N VAL A 259 22.56 30.50 9.45
CA VAL A 259 23.97 30.25 9.19
C VAL A 259 24.64 31.63 9.21
N GLY A 260 25.39 31.87 10.27
CA GLY A 260 26.12 33.14 10.44
C GLY A 260 27.05 33.33 9.26
N THR A 261 26.78 34.35 8.48
CA THR A 261 27.73 34.97 7.56
C THR A 261 28.89 35.50 8.36
N ARG A 262 30.02 34.86 8.25
CA ARG A 262 31.34 35.46 8.56
C ARG A 262 32.15 35.58 7.27
#